data_c1e6d9832163328d7e1eb0e913e1a450
#
_entry.id   c1e6d9832163328d7e1eb0e913e1a450
#
_cell.length_a   1.000
_cell.length_b   1.000
_cell.length_c   1.000
_cell.angle_alpha   90.00
_cell.angle_beta   90.00
_cell.angle_gamma   90.00
#
_symmetry.space_group_name_H-M   'P 1'
#
loop_
_entity.id
_entity.type
_entity.pdbx_description
1 polymer ?
#
loop_
_entity_poly.entity_id
_entity_poly.type
_entity_poly.pdbx_seq_one_letter_code
_entity_poly.pdbx_strand_id
1 'polypeptide(L)'
;MLTPSKHLDLDRSALRVAGEVLAELRRRRVMGYDALVRLVKRRTGDDGDAVVAPALSLLYLLGRIDYHAKNDAFEYRAPMKT
;
A
#
# COMPACT_ATOMS: atom_id res chain seq x y z
N MET A 1 24.87 -9.09 -6.79
CA MET A 1 24.37 -8.94 -5.44
C MET A 1 23.31 -7.85 -5.38
N LEU A 2 22.25 -8.14 -4.70
CA LEU A 2 21.22 -7.15 -4.50
C LEU A 2 21.67 -6.15 -3.47
N THR A 3 21.84 -4.92 -3.89
CA THR A 3 22.11 -3.88 -2.93
C THR A 3 20.77 -3.39 -2.40
N PRO A 4 20.61 -3.37 -1.08
CA PRO A 4 19.35 -2.88 -0.50
C PRO A 4 18.96 -1.50 -1.00
N SER A 5 19.95 -0.69 -1.33
CA SER A 5 19.69 0.65 -1.80
C SER A 5 18.92 0.70 -3.11
N LYS A 6 19.14 -0.28 -3.99
CA LYS A 6 18.42 -0.31 -5.26
C LYS A 6 16.94 -0.56 -5.07
N HIS A 7 16.63 -1.42 -4.13
CA HIS A 7 15.23 -1.67 -3.81
C HIS A 7 14.64 -0.55 -2.98
N LEU A 8 15.48 0.06 -2.15
CA LEU A 8 15.04 1.16 -1.31
C LEU A 8 14.81 2.43 -2.11
N ASP A 9 15.44 2.57 -3.27
CA ASP A 9 15.19 3.72 -4.12
C ASP A 9 13.74 3.78 -4.58
N LEU A 10 13.15 2.63 -4.80
CA LEU A 10 11.72 2.54 -5.08
C LEU A 10 10.91 2.87 -3.85
N ASP A 11 11.51 2.70 -2.68
CA ASP A 11 10.79 2.83 -1.42
C ASP A 11 10.36 4.25 -1.12
N ARG A 12 11.04 5.23 -1.68
CA ARG A 12 10.63 6.59 -1.45
C ARG A 12 9.22 6.81 -1.99
N SER A 13 8.99 6.40 -3.23
CA SER A 13 7.65 6.46 -3.81
C SER A 13 6.72 5.48 -3.13
N ALA A 14 7.21 4.28 -2.85
CA ALA A 14 6.39 3.27 -2.20
C ALA A 14 5.97 3.72 -0.80
N LEU A 15 6.87 4.35 -0.05
CA LEU A 15 6.54 4.88 1.27
C LEU A 15 5.49 5.97 1.20
N ARG A 16 5.64 6.86 0.23
CA ARG A 16 4.67 7.93 0.03
C ARG A 16 3.31 7.37 -0.31
N VAL A 17 3.28 6.43 -1.26
CA VAL A 17 2.03 5.80 -1.66
C VAL A 17 1.46 4.98 -0.51
N ALA A 18 2.31 4.28 0.23
CA ALA A 18 1.86 3.50 1.39
C ALA A 18 1.17 4.41 2.41
N GLY A 19 1.75 5.58 2.66
CA GLY A 19 1.14 6.54 3.57
C GLY A 19 -0.23 7.01 3.10
N GLU A 20 -0.36 7.29 1.80
CA GLU A 20 -1.63 7.73 1.23
C GLU A 20 -2.67 6.62 1.26
N VAL A 21 -2.24 5.40 0.92
CA VAL A 21 -3.13 4.24 0.96
C VAL A 21 -3.58 3.97 2.39
N LEU A 22 -2.67 4.03 3.32
CA LEU A 22 -3.00 3.78 4.72
C LEU A 22 -3.99 4.80 5.25
N ALA A 23 -3.80 6.07 4.91
CA ALA A 23 -4.72 7.12 5.32
C ALA A 23 -6.12 6.87 4.78
N GLU A 24 -6.21 6.46 3.54
CA GLU A 24 -7.51 6.20 2.92
C GLU A 24 -8.16 4.94 3.51
N LEU A 25 -7.37 3.88 3.72
CA LEU A 25 -7.86 2.67 4.34
C LEU A 25 -8.31 2.92 5.78
N ARG A 26 -7.60 3.77 6.49
CA ARG A 26 -7.98 4.12 7.84
C ARG A 26 -9.35 4.78 7.86
N ARG A 27 -9.64 5.57 6.87
CA ARG A 27 -10.91 6.26 6.75
C ARG A 27 -12.03 5.34 6.27
N ARG A 28 -11.75 4.53 5.26
CA ARG A 28 -12.77 3.67 4.64
C ARG A 28 -12.87 2.30 5.25
N ARG A 29 -11.84 1.86 5.94
CA ARG A 29 -11.70 0.57 6.60
C ARG A 29 -11.39 -0.57 5.65
N VAL A 30 -12.10 -0.69 4.55
CA VAL A 30 -11.88 -1.76 3.57
C VAL A 30 -11.91 -1.15 2.17
N MET A 31 -10.98 -1.57 1.33
CA MET A 31 -10.94 -1.17 -0.08
C MET A 31 -10.48 -2.32 -0.94
N GLY A 32 -11.13 -2.49 -2.08
CA GLY A 32 -10.69 -3.46 -3.06
C GLY A 32 -9.41 -3.02 -3.74
N TYR A 33 -8.69 -4.00 -4.30
CA TYR A 33 -7.43 -3.72 -4.97
C TYR A 33 -7.62 -2.71 -6.11
N ASP A 34 -8.68 -2.89 -6.91
CA ASP A 34 -8.94 -1.98 -8.02
C ASP A 34 -9.17 -0.55 -7.56
N ALA A 35 -9.86 -0.39 -6.45
CA ALA A 35 -10.11 0.94 -5.90
C ALA A 35 -8.81 1.58 -5.43
N LEU A 36 -7.91 0.79 -4.85
CA LEU A 36 -6.62 1.29 -4.42
C LEU A 36 -5.76 1.71 -5.60
N VAL A 37 -5.78 0.90 -6.68
CA VAL A 37 -5.04 1.24 -7.89
C VAL A 37 -5.54 2.57 -8.45
N ARG A 38 -6.85 2.74 -8.53
CA ARG A 38 -7.42 3.98 -9.04
C ARG A 38 -7.05 5.18 -8.18
N LEU A 39 -7.05 4.99 -6.86
CA LEU A 39 -6.67 6.05 -5.95
C LEU A 39 -5.22 6.48 -6.19
N VAL A 40 -4.32 5.51 -6.28
CA VAL A 40 -2.91 5.80 -6.48
C VAL A 40 -2.67 6.47 -7.82
N LYS A 41 -3.34 5.98 -8.87
CA LYS A 41 -3.20 6.57 -10.19
C LYS A 41 -3.63 8.03 -10.24
N ARG A 42 -4.70 8.35 -9.54
CA ARG A 42 -5.17 9.74 -9.49
C ARG A 42 -4.16 10.65 -8.82
N ARG A 43 -3.42 10.12 -7.86
CA ARG A 43 -2.48 10.94 -7.12
C ARG A 43 -1.10 11.01 -7.73
N THR A 44 -0.68 9.93 -8.39
CA THR A 44 0.68 9.84 -8.91
C THR A 44 0.76 9.76 -10.42
N GLY A 45 -0.37 9.58 -11.09
CA GLY A 45 -0.38 9.41 -12.54
C GLY A 45 -0.25 7.95 -12.92
N ASP A 46 0.00 7.71 -14.20
CA ASP A 46 -0.01 6.36 -14.74
C ASP A 46 1.05 5.44 -14.13
N ASP A 47 2.15 6.01 -13.69
CA ASP A 47 3.23 5.20 -13.11
C ASP A 47 2.88 4.66 -11.73
N GLY A 48 1.78 5.09 -11.17
CA GLY A 48 1.37 4.64 -9.84
C GLY A 48 1.17 3.15 -9.75
N ASP A 49 0.81 2.49 -10.86
CA ASP A 49 0.63 1.04 -10.87
C ASP A 49 1.85 0.30 -10.35
N ALA A 50 3.02 0.76 -10.76
CA ALA A 50 4.26 0.08 -10.40
C ALA A 50 4.55 0.18 -8.91
N VAL A 51 3.92 1.12 -8.22
CA VAL A 51 4.22 1.38 -6.82
C VAL A 51 3.17 0.79 -5.88
N VAL A 52 2.01 0.42 -6.42
CA VAL A 52 0.91 -0.09 -5.59
C VAL A 52 1.29 -1.38 -4.88
N ALA A 53 1.80 -2.36 -5.61
CA ALA A 53 2.15 -3.64 -5.01
C ALA A 53 3.25 -3.52 -3.96
N PRO A 54 4.36 -2.82 -4.22
CA PRO A 54 5.36 -2.61 -3.18
C PRO A 54 4.81 -1.88 -1.96
N ALA A 55 3.94 -0.88 -2.17
CA ALA A 55 3.36 -0.14 -1.06
C ALA A 55 2.47 -1.03 -0.20
N LEU A 56 1.63 -1.84 -0.84
CA LEU A 56 0.77 -2.76 -0.11
C LEU A 56 1.58 -3.83 0.62
N SER A 57 2.65 -4.33 -0.02
CA SER A 57 3.52 -5.29 0.63
C SER A 57 4.16 -4.71 1.88
N LEU A 58 4.59 -3.46 1.80
CA LEU A 58 5.17 -2.77 2.94
C LEU A 58 4.17 -2.68 4.08
N LEU A 59 2.95 -2.24 3.79
CA LEU A 59 1.91 -2.12 4.81
C LEU A 59 1.55 -3.46 5.43
N TYR A 60 1.51 -4.50 4.60
CA TYR A 60 1.22 -5.85 5.08
C TYR A 60 2.32 -6.34 6.01
N LEU A 61 3.58 -6.14 5.63
CA LEU A 61 4.71 -6.55 6.45
C LEU A 61 4.76 -5.80 7.77
N LEU A 62 4.30 -4.54 7.77
CA LEU A 62 4.24 -3.75 8.99
C LEU A 62 3.03 -4.08 9.85
N GLY A 63 2.17 -4.97 9.38
CA GLY A 63 0.99 -5.36 10.13
C GLY A 63 -0.09 -4.29 10.17
N ARG A 64 -0.10 -3.40 9.19
CA ARG A 64 -1.06 -2.30 9.18
C ARG A 64 -2.28 -2.58 8.32
N ILE A 65 -2.23 -3.62 7.50
CA ILE A 65 -3.36 -4.04 6.69
C ILE A 65 -3.47 -5.55 6.66
N ASP A 66 -4.67 -6.05 6.41
CA ASP A 66 -4.94 -7.45 6.15
C ASP A 66 -5.46 -7.60 4.74
N TYR A 67 -5.18 -8.75 4.14
CA TYR A 67 -5.63 -9.03 2.78
C TYR A 67 -6.69 -10.15 2.82
N HIS A 68 -7.78 -9.92 2.12
CA HIS A 68 -8.86 -10.89 1.99
C HIS A 68 -8.89 -11.41 0.57
N ALA A 69 -8.39 -12.62 0.38
CA ALA A 69 -8.26 -13.21 -0.95
C ALA A 69 -9.60 -13.45 -1.63
N LYS A 70 -10.65 -13.67 -0.85
CA LYS A 70 -11.97 -13.98 -1.40
C LYS A 70 -12.48 -12.89 -2.33
N ASN A 71 -12.29 -11.66 -1.95
CA ASN A 71 -12.80 -10.52 -2.71
C ASN A 71 -11.71 -9.56 -3.13
N ASP A 72 -10.46 -9.99 -3.02
CA ASP A 72 -9.30 -9.18 -3.42
C ASP A 72 -9.36 -7.79 -2.80
N ALA A 73 -9.58 -7.76 -1.48
CA ALA A 73 -9.73 -6.52 -0.75
C ALA A 73 -8.73 -6.43 0.38
N PHE A 74 -8.44 -5.19 0.77
CA PHE A 74 -7.54 -4.91 1.89
C PHE A 74 -8.31 -4.21 2.98
N GLU A 75 -8.01 -4.58 4.22
CA GLU A 75 -8.68 -4.02 5.38
C GLU A 75 -7.66 -3.34 6.29
N TYR A 76 -8.05 -2.18 6.79
CA TYR A 76 -7.21 -1.44 7.73
C TYR A 76 -7.04 -2.23 9.02
N ARG A 77 -5.81 -2.26 9.50
CA ARG A 77 -5.51 -2.90 10.77
C ARG A 77 -4.88 -1.87 11.70
N ALA A 78 -5.53 -1.61 12.81
CA ALA A 78 -5.01 -0.65 13.77
C ALA A 78 -3.70 -1.16 14.37
N PRO A 79 -2.77 -0.26 14.69
CA PRO A 79 -1.52 -0.69 15.32
C PRO A 79 -1.81 -1.34 16.67
N MET A 80 -1.03 -2.40 16.96
CA MET A 80 -1.16 -3.06 18.23
C MET A 80 -0.64 -2.16 19.33
N LYS A 81 -1.42 -2.06 20.38
CA LYS A 81 -0.96 -1.39 21.57
C LYS A 81 -0.13 -2.37 22.38
N THR A 82 1.02 -1.94 22.76
CA THR A 82 1.86 -2.72 23.64
C THR A 82 1.60 -2.38 25.08
#